data_b59535881ca3aa0f61da0286ac0bbf55
#
_entry.id   b59535881ca3aa0f61da0286ac0bbf55
#
_cell.length_a   1.000
_cell.length_b   1.000
_cell.length_c   1.000
_cell.angle_alpha   90.00
_cell.angle_beta   90.00
_cell.angle_gamma   90.00
#
_symmetry.space_group_name_H-M   'P 1'
#
loop_
_entity.id
_entity.type
_entity.pdbx_description
1 polymer ?
#
loop_
_entity_poly.entity_id
_entity_poly.type
_entity_poly.pdbx_seq_one_letter_code
_entity_poly.pdbx_strand_id
1 'polypeptide(L)'
;SRMAQTLHTITEKEQSTMEGTFARDLIDANAVEFESSYAEMAMLRDAAFAETSWGDYLTLRAAEFGVDRKKAVKAKGEVTVTGMAGAYIIRSSLFQTKDGQRFYTLESATIPADAAEVTIPVEAADAGASGNVAEGTITEIPYSIPNISAVVNHKKCTDGADEETDDALLARLLFRVRQPITSGNANHYRDWAM
;
A
#
# COMPACT_ATOMS: atom_id res chain seq x y z
N SER A 1 2.13 35.19 29.95
CA SER A 1 1.45 33.98 29.41
C SER A 1 0.38 33.52 30.40
N ARG A 2 -0.60 32.75 29.92
CA ARG A 2 -1.67 32.15 30.77
C ARG A 2 -1.08 31.28 31.89
N MET A 3 -0.01 30.52 31.59
CA MET A 3 0.71 29.70 32.57
C MET A 3 1.34 30.54 33.72
N ALA A 4 1.94 31.69 33.41
CA ALA A 4 2.50 32.56 34.40
C ALA A 4 1.42 33.12 35.37
N GLN A 5 0.25 33.45 34.82
CA GLN A 5 -0.90 33.88 35.63
C GLN A 5 -1.42 32.76 36.53
N THR A 6 -1.53 31.54 35.98
CA THR A 6 -1.95 30.37 36.76
C THR A 6 -0.96 30.03 37.85
N LEU A 7 0.35 30.08 37.56
CA LEU A 7 1.38 29.87 38.58
C LEU A 7 1.29 30.88 39.75
N HIS A 8 1.11 32.16 39.41
CA HIS A 8 0.93 33.20 40.43
C HIS A 8 -0.33 32.95 41.28
N THR A 9 -1.45 32.57 40.66
CA THR A 9 -2.71 32.27 41.36
C THR A 9 -2.60 31.09 42.32
N ILE A 10 -1.88 30.02 41.90
CA ILE A 10 -1.75 28.80 42.71
C ILE A 10 -0.74 28.96 43.84
N THR A 11 0.35 29.67 43.60
CA THR A 11 1.45 29.80 44.61
C THR A 11 1.28 30.96 45.55
N GLU A 12 0.37 31.90 45.27
CA GLU A 12 0.18 33.16 45.99
C GLU A 12 1.48 33.97 46.14
N LYS A 13 2.50 33.70 45.33
CA LYS A 13 3.82 34.34 45.34
C LYS A 13 4.09 34.99 44.00
N GLU A 14 4.69 36.18 44.06
CA GLU A 14 5.29 36.73 42.83
C GLU A 14 6.52 35.90 42.43
N GLN A 15 6.39 35.20 41.32
CA GLN A 15 7.48 34.44 40.67
C GLN A 15 8.04 35.30 39.56
N SER A 16 9.35 35.47 39.54
CA SER A 16 10.00 36.10 38.40
C SER A 16 9.84 35.22 37.15
N THR A 17 9.21 35.75 36.10
CA THR A 17 9.07 35.13 34.77
C THR A 17 9.96 35.80 33.74
N MET A 18 11.04 36.45 34.22
CA MET A 18 12.07 37.00 33.32
C MET A 18 12.86 35.88 32.67
N GLU A 19 13.37 36.15 31.47
CA GLU A 19 14.22 35.22 30.74
C GLU A 19 15.45 34.81 31.57
N GLY A 20 15.77 33.50 31.59
CA GLY A 20 16.86 32.94 32.40
C GLY A 20 16.50 32.62 33.86
N THR A 21 15.24 32.73 34.26
CA THR A 21 14.78 32.25 35.59
C THR A 21 14.23 30.84 35.50
N PHE A 22 14.45 30.01 36.52
CA PHE A 22 13.94 28.62 36.55
C PHE A 22 12.42 28.53 36.31
N ALA A 23 11.65 29.45 36.84
CA ALA A 23 10.21 29.49 36.62
C ALA A 23 9.85 29.75 35.14
N ARG A 24 10.61 30.59 34.46
CA ARG A 24 10.43 30.87 33.03
C ARG A 24 10.81 29.65 32.21
N ASP A 25 11.95 29.05 32.48
CA ASP A 25 12.43 27.86 31.74
C ASP A 25 11.45 26.70 31.90
N LEU A 26 10.88 26.50 33.08
CA LEU A 26 9.87 25.47 33.32
C LEU A 26 8.56 25.76 32.55
N ILE A 27 8.12 27.01 32.50
CA ILE A 27 6.94 27.42 31.74
C ILE A 27 7.17 27.20 30.25
N ASP A 28 8.34 27.54 29.74
CA ASP A 28 8.67 27.41 28.33
C ASP A 28 8.80 25.91 27.92
N ALA A 29 9.44 25.09 28.76
CA ALA A 29 9.50 23.65 28.55
C ALA A 29 8.10 23.01 28.49
N ASN A 30 7.24 23.32 29.47
CA ASN A 30 5.86 22.81 29.44
C ASN A 30 5.04 23.38 28.25
N ALA A 31 5.32 24.61 27.81
CA ALA A 31 4.62 25.22 26.70
C ALA A 31 4.88 24.43 25.37
N VAL A 32 6.11 23.98 25.19
CA VAL A 32 6.49 23.14 24.02
C VAL A 32 5.74 21.79 24.04
N GLU A 33 5.67 21.15 25.22
CA GLU A 33 4.93 19.88 25.36
C GLU A 33 3.42 20.06 25.13
N PHE A 34 2.84 21.14 25.61
CA PHE A 34 1.44 21.44 25.35
C PHE A 34 1.17 21.80 23.89
N GLU A 35 2.08 22.51 23.23
CA GLU A 35 1.98 22.78 21.78
C GLU A 35 1.95 21.48 20.98
N SER A 36 2.86 20.53 21.29
CA SER A 36 2.87 19.20 20.70
C SER A 36 1.55 18.46 20.95
N SER A 37 1.07 18.46 22.19
CA SER A 37 -0.20 17.81 22.55
C SER A 37 -1.41 18.42 21.84
N TYR A 38 -1.45 19.74 21.68
CA TYR A 38 -2.51 20.40 20.91
C TYR A 38 -2.45 20.07 19.41
N ALA A 39 -1.24 19.96 18.85
CA ALA A 39 -1.05 19.53 17.47
C ALA A 39 -1.54 18.08 17.25
N GLU A 40 -1.21 17.18 18.18
CA GLU A 40 -1.71 15.80 18.16
C GLU A 40 -3.24 15.73 18.29
N MET A 41 -3.84 16.52 19.19
CA MET A 41 -5.30 16.59 19.32
C MET A 41 -5.98 17.10 18.05
N ALA A 42 -5.38 18.08 17.37
CA ALA A 42 -5.90 18.58 16.08
C ALA A 42 -5.83 17.50 15.02
N MET A 43 -4.72 16.77 14.94
CA MET A 43 -4.55 15.64 14.01
C MET A 43 -5.58 14.52 14.30
N LEU A 44 -5.78 14.16 15.58
CA LEU A 44 -6.78 13.15 15.95
C LEU A 44 -8.20 13.60 15.62
N ARG A 45 -8.52 14.87 15.79
CA ARG A 45 -9.81 15.42 15.35
C ARG A 45 -10.02 15.22 13.85
N ASP A 46 -9.03 15.56 13.04
CA ASP A 46 -9.13 15.44 11.59
C ASP A 46 -9.18 13.96 11.14
N ALA A 47 -8.45 13.09 11.82
CA ALA A 47 -8.52 11.64 11.60
C ALA A 47 -9.86 11.01 12.00
N ALA A 48 -10.62 11.63 12.91
CA ALA A 48 -11.89 11.10 13.40
C ALA A 48 -13.04 11.20 12.38
N PHE A 49 -12.96 12.08 11.40
CA PHE A 49 -14.00 12.28 10.39
C PHE A 49 -13.54 11.76 9.03
N ALA A 50 -14.37 10.98 8.37
CA ALA A 50 -14.04 10.36 7.09
C ALA A 50 -13.56 11.35 6.03
N GLU A 51 -14.17 12.53 5.95
CA GLU A 51 -13.87 13.55 4.92
C GLU A 51 -12.52 14.26 5.14
N THR A 52 -11.97 14.21 6.35
CA THR A 52 -10.68 14.82 6.71
C THR A 52 -9.61 13.78 7.05
N SER A 53 -9.99 12.51 7.13
CA SER A 53 -9.10 11.40 7.45
C SER A 53 -8.26 10.98 6.25
N TRP A 54 -7.13 10.30 6.49
CA TRP A 54 -6.17 9.86 5.47
C TRP A 54 -5.51 8.53 5.84
N GLY A 55 -4.96 7.85 4.84
CA GLY A 55 -4.11 6.66 4.99
C GLY A 55 -4.76 5.59 5.86
N ASP A 56 -4.02 5.14 6.87
CA ASP A 56 -4.48 4.08 7.79
C ASP A 56 -5.68 4.51 8.63
N TYR A 57 -5.78 5.78 9.03
CA TYR A 57 -6.93 6.29 9.76
C TYR A 57 -8.21 6.18 8.94
N LEU A 58 -8.16 6.56 7.65
CA LEU A 58 -9.29 6.41 6.74
C LEU A 58 -9.62 4.94 6.52
N THR A 59 -8.62 4.08 6.42
CA THR A 59 -8.79 2.64 6.27
C THR A 59 -9.52 2.03 7.46
N LEU A 60 -9.10 2.37 8.68
CA LEU A 60 -9.77 1.93 9.91
C LEU A 60 -11.21 2.46 9.99
N ARG A 61 -11.39 3.74 9.63
CA ARG A 61 -12.72 4.36 9.64
C ARG A 61 -13.66 3.71 8.64
N ALA A 62 -13.18 3.35 7.45
CA ALA A 62 -13.96 2.65 6.43
C ALA A 62 -14.34 1.23 6.88
N ALA A 63 -13.42 0.53 7.54
CA ALA A 63 -13.64 -0.82 8.06
C ALA A 63 -14.77 -0.87 9.10
N GLU A 64 -14.99 0.17 9.92
CA GLU A 64 -16.12 0.27 10.86
C GLU A 64 -17.47 0.16 10.15
N PHE A 65 -17.54 0.55 8.88
CA PHE A 65 -18.75 0.48 8.04
C PHE A 65 -18.75 -0.72 7.08
N GLY A 66 -17.81 -1.66 7.24
CA GLY A 66 -17.67 -2.83 6.39
C GLY A 66 -17.16 -2.50 4.98
N VAL A 67 -16.36 -1.45 4.84
CA VAL A 67 -15.72 -1.04 3.60
C VAL A 67 -14.22 -1.19 3.73
N ASP A 68 -13.68 -2.32 3.29
CA ASP A 68 -12.25 -2.58 3.31
C ASP A 68 -11.54 -1.90 2.13
N ARG A 69 -10.33 -1.36 2.37
CA ARG A 69 -9.47 -0.84 1.30
C ARG A 69 -9.04 -1.97 0.38
N LYS A 70 -9.18 -1.76 -0.93
CA LYS A 70 -8.68 -2.71 -1.93
C LYS A 70 -7.16 -2.66 -1.94
N LYS A 71 -6.56 -3.80 -1.61
CA LYS A 71 -5.09 -3.94 -1.59
C LYS A 71 -4.54 -4.00 -3.00
N ALA A 72 -3.27 -3.60 -3.16
CA ALA A 72 -2.54 -3.81 -4.39
C ALA A 72 -2.49 -5.30 -4.76
N VAL A 73 -2.60 -5.59 -6.05
CA VAL A 73 -2.59 -6.94 -6.61
C VAL A 73 -1.39 -7.09 -7.54
N LYS A 74 -0.75 -8.25 -7.50
CA LYS A 74 0.39 -8.56 -8.37
C LYS A 74 -0.09 -8.93 -9.76
N ALA A 75 0.63 -8.44 -10.77
CA ALA A 75 0.41 -8.85 -12.15
C ALA A 75 0.81 -10.31 -12.36
N LYS A 76 0.08 -10.99 -13.21
CA LYS A 76 0.32 -12.39 -13.60
C LYS A 76 0.52 -12.51 -15.10
N GLY A 77 1.25 -13.53 -15.51
CA GLY A 77 1.49 -13.81 -16.91
C GLY A 77 2.19 -15.14 -17.09
N GLU A 78 2.70 -15.34 -18.28
CA GLU A 78 3.45 -16.54 -18.67
C GLU A 78 4.75 -16.13 -19.35
N VAL A 79 5.81 -16.86 -19.09
CA VAL A 79 7.08 -16.73 -19.81
C VAL A 79 7.42 -18.04 -20.49
N THR A 80 7.95 -17.96 -21.71
CA THR A 80 8.54 -19.08 -22.41
C THR A 80 10.05 -19.02 -22.21
N VAL A 81 10.58 -20.08 -21.65
CA VAL A 81 12.01 -20.25 -21.36
C VAL A 81 12.60 -21.19 -22.39
N THR A 82 13.62 -20.75 -23.10
CA THR A 82 14.33 -21.53 -24.13
C THR A 82 15.65 -22.05 -23.56
N GLY A 83 15.97 -23.33 -23.85
CA GLY A 83 17.18 -23.96 -23.36
C GLY A 83 17.38 -25.37 -23.87
N MET A 84 18.30 -26.11 -23.23
CA MET A 84 18.57 -27.49 -23.58
C MET A 84 17.50 -28.41 -22.97
N ALA A 85 17.16 -29.49 -23.72
CA ALA A 85 16.29 -30.56 -23.23
C ALA A 85 16.76 -31.06 -21.84
N GLY A 86 15.83 -31.26 -20.93
CA GLY A 86 16.12 -31.66 -19.55
C GLY A 86 16.56 -30.52 -18.61
N ALA A 87 16.69 -29.28 -19.09
CA ALA A 87 16.96 -28.14 -18.23
C ALA A 87 15.80 -27.93 -17.26
N TYR A 88 16.15 -27.72 -15.97
CA TYR A 88 15.20 -27.59 -14.88
C TYR A 88 15.14 -26.17 -14.36
N ILE A 89 13.95 -25.61 -14.34
CA ILE A 89 13.65 -24.29 -13.78
C ILE A 89 12.95 -24.52 -12.44
N ILE A 90 13.53 -24.03 -11.37
CA ILE A 90 12.94 -24.14 -10.04
C ILE A 90 11.84 -23.11 -9.84
N ARG A 91 10.84 -23.43 -9.02
CA ARG A 91 9.86 -22.44 -8.54
C ARG A 91 10.56 -21.26 -7.89
N SER A 92 10.02 -20.05 -8.06
CA SER A 92 10.61 -18.79 -7.60
C SER A 92 11.91 -18.40 -8.31
N SER A 93 12.16 -18.95 -9.52
CA SER A 93 13.20 -18.42 -10.40
C SER A 93 12.85 -17.00 -10.83
N LEU A 94 13.87 -16.12 -10.83
CA LEU A 94 13.72 -14.70 -11.12
C LEU A 94 13.96 -14.43 -12.60
N PHE A 95 13.02 -13.76 -13.23
CA PHE A 95 13.13 -13.13 -14.53
C PHE A 95 12.80 -11.63 -14.40
N GLN A 96 13.30 -10.81 -15.33
CA GLN A 96 13.01 -9.38 -15.27
C GLN A 96 12.94 -8.74 -16.66
N THR A 97 12.32 -7.56 -16.70
CA THR A 97 12.39 -6.67 -17.85
C THR A 97 13.70 -5.87 -17.83
N LYS A 98 14.06 -5.24 -18.96
CA LYS A 98 15.20 -4.31 -19.04
C LYS A 98 15.09 -3.13 -18.08
N ASP A 99 13.87 -2.70 -17.77
CA ASP A 99 13.57 -1.62 -16.82
C ASP A 99 13.64 -2.06 -15.36
N GLY A 100 13.98 -3.35 -15.10
CA GLY A 100 14.16 -3.88 -13.75
C GLY A 100 12.88 -4.40 -13.07
N GLN A 101 11.75 -4.46 -13.78
CA GLN A 101 10.53 -5.08 -13.23
C GLN A 101 10.72 -6.60 -13.10
N ARG A 102 10.56 -7.13 -11.91
CA ARG A 102 10.89 -8.51 -11.54
C ARG A 102 9.67 -9.42 -11.54
N PHE A 103 9.87 -10.67 -11.96
CA PHE A 103 8.86 -11.72 -11.99
C PHE A 103 9.42 -13.01 -11.42
N TYR A 104 8.62 -13.75 -10.68
CA TYR A 104 8.96 -15.05 -10.14
C TYR A 104 8.09 -16.14 -10.74
N THR A 105 8.69 -17.29 -11.06
CA THR A 105 7.94 -18.47 -11.49
C THR A 105 7.08 -19.02 -10.36
N LEU A 106 5.83 -19.35 -10.67
CA LEU A 106 4.87 -19.89 -9.70
C LEU A 106 5.05 -21.38 -9.46
N GLU A 107 5.66 -22.08 -10.41
CA GLU A 107 5.92 -23.52 -10.36
C GLU A 107 7.28 -23.86 -10.96
N SER A 108 7.71 -25.09 -10.73
CA SER A 108 8.92 -25.64 -11.35
C SER A 108 8.54 -26.31 -12.65
N ALA A 109 9.44 -26.24 -13.65
CA ALA A 109 9.25 -26.91 -14.92
C ALA A 109 10.56 -27.49 -15.45
N THR A 110 10.44 -28.48 -16.30
CA THR A 110 11.58 -29.10 -17.04
C THR A 110 11.31 -28.96 -18.52
N ILE A 111 12.30 -28.56 -19.31
CA ILE A 111 12.19 -28.56 -20.76
C ILE A 111 12.08 -30.01 -21.24
N PRO A 112 11.01 -30.40 -21.96
CA PRO A 112 10.83 -31.77 -22.45
C PRO A 112 11.99 -32.21 -23.31
N ALA A 113 12.22 -33.54 -23.42
CA ALA A 113 13.32 -34.09 -24.18
C ALA A 113 13.18 -33.86 -25.72
N ASP A 114 11.96 -33.63 -26.18
CA ASP A 114 11.57 -33.39 -27.57
C ASP A 114 11.30 -31.90 -27.86
N ALA A 115 11.55 -31.01 -26.90
CA ALA A 115 11.33 -29.57 -27.04
C ALA A 115 12.59 -28.77 -26.70
N ALA A 116 12.66 -27.55 -27.19
CA ALA A 116 13.71 -26.57 -26.86
C ALA A 116 13.22 -25.48 -25.93
N GLU A 117 11.95 -25.49 -25.53
CA GLU A 117 11.32 -24.45 -24.70
C GLU A 117 10.22 -25.02 -23.82
N VAL A 118 9.89 -24.27 -22.78
CA VAL A 118 8.77 -24.55 -21.87
C VAL A 118 8.12 -23.25 -21.43
N THR A 119 6.79 -23.22 -21.36
CA THR A 119 6.04 -22.07 -20.86
C THR A 119 5.69 -22.27 -19.39
N ILE A 120 5.94 -21.25 -18.58
CA ILE A 120 5.79 -21.31 -17.12
C ILE A 120 5.00 -20.07 -16.67
N PRO A 121 4.01 -20.21 -15.77
CA PRO A 121 3.32 -19.08 -15.16
C PRO A 121 4.24 -18.30 -14.24
N VAL A 122 4.11 -16.98 -14.29
CA VAL A 122 4.89 -16.04 -13.48
C VAL A 122 3.98 -15.01 -12.81
N GLU A 123 4.48 -14.45 -11.70
CA GLU A 123 3.85 -13.37 -10.96
C GLU A 123 4.87 -12.26 -10.71
N ALA A 124 4.43 -11.01 -10.77
CA ALA A 124 5.27 -9.87 -10.43
C ALA A 124 5.80 -9.95 -9.00
N ALA A 125 7.01 -9.50 -8.76
CA ALA A 125 7.61 -9.45 -7.42
C ALA A 125 6.82 -8.53 -6.50
N ASP A 126 6.48 -7.36 -7.01
CA ASP A 126 5.77 -6.31 -6.29
C ASP A 126 4.32 -6.22 -6.80
N ALA A 127 3.41 -5.92 -5.88
CA ALA A 127 2.02 -5.65 -6.23
C ALA A 127 1.90 -4.24 -6.81
N GLY A 128 1.01 -4.06 -7.76
CA GLY A 128 0.78 -2.78 -8.40
C GLY A 128 0.61 -2.89 -9.93
N ALA A 129 0.13 -1.82 -10.51
CA ALA A 129 -0.07 -1.71 -11.96
C ALA A 129 1.25 -1.75 -12.75
N SER A 130 2.39 -1.44 -12.13
CA SER A 130 3.72 -1.51 -12.73
C SER A 130 4.11 -2.91 -13.21
N GLY A 131 3.51 -3.95 -12.62
CA GLY A 131 3.68 -5.33 -13.05
C GLY A 131 2.98 -5.66 -14.38
N ASN A 132 2.07 -4.82 -14.88
CA ASN A 132 1.39 -5.02 -16.17
C ASN A 132 2.33 -4.63 -17.31
N VAL A 133 3.13 -5.57 -17.75
CA VAL A 133 4.14 -5.35 -18.79
C VAL A 133 3.67 -5.89 -20.14
N ALA A 134 4.13 -5.27 -21.22
CA ALA A 134 3.81 -5.67 -22.59
C ALA A 134 4.44 -7.02 -22.96
N GLU A 135 3.97 -7.61 -24.04
CA GLU A 135 4.60 -8.78 -24.64
C GLU A 135 6.04 -8.48 -25.05
N GLY A 136 6.92 -9.49 -24.96
CA GLY A 136 8.32 -9.38 -25.36
C GLY A 136 9.21 -8.54 -24.44
N THR A 137 8.74 -8.11 -23.26
CA THR A 137 9.50 -7.22 -22.37
C THR A 137 10.29 -7.97 -21.29
N ILE A 138 9.87 -9.18 -20.90
CA ILE A 138 10.60 -10.00 -19.93
C ILE A 138 11.66 -10.79 -20.67
N THR A 139 12.89 -10.26 -20.69
CA THR A 139 14.00 -10.79 -21.50
C THR A 139 15.27 -11.08 -20.72
N GLU A 140 15.35 -10.66 -19.46
CA GLU A 140 16.55 -10.75 -18.66
C GLU A 140 16.48 -11.92 -17.66
N ILE A 141 17.60 -12.63 -17.51
CA ILE A 141 17.81 -13.71 -16.55
C ILE A 141 18.90 -13.24 -15.58
N PRO A 142 18.56 -12.56 -14.47
CA PRO A 142 19.54 -11.97 -13.55
C PRO A 142 20.48 -12.98 -12.92
N TYR A 143 19.97 -14.17 -12.67
CA TYR A 143 20.75 -15.28 -12.13
C TYR A 143 20.80 -16.41 -13.18
N SER A 144 22.00 -16.76 -13.61
CA SER A 144 22.20 -17.82 -14.59
C SER A 144 21.56 -19.13 -14.12
N ILE A 145 20.70 -19.69 -14.96
CA ILE A 145 20.09 -20.99 -14.75
C ILE A 145 20.78 -21.96 -15.72
N PRO A 146 21.32 -23.10 -15.22
CA PRO A 146 22.04 -24.03 -16.07
C PRO A 146 21.20 -24.49 -17.26
N ASN A 147 21.83 -24.49 -18.46
CA ASN A 147 21.22 -24.94 -19.71
C ASN A 147 20.03 -24.12 -20.21
N ILE A 148 19.78 -22.91 -19.65
CA ILE A 148 18.81 -21.96 -20.15
C ILE A 148 19.55 -20.85 -20.91
N SER A 149 19.04 -20.50 -22.09
CA SER A 149 19.65 -19.50 -22.97
C SER A 149 18.85 -18.21 -23.10
N ALA A 150 17.52 -18.27 -23.01
CA ALA A 150 16.66 -17.10 -23.16
C ALA A 150 15.33 -17.24 -22.43
N VAL A 151 14.69 -16.12 -22.19
CA VAL A 151 13.31 -16.02 -21.68
C VAL A 151 12.57 -14.94 -22.44
N VAL A 152 11.28 -15.15 -22.70
CA VAL A 152 10.40 -14.14 -23.29
C VAL A 152 8.96 -14.37 -22.85
N ASN A 153 8.21 -13.29 -22.62
CA ASN A 153 6.77 -13.37 -22.47
C ASN A 153 6.08 -13.10 -23.83
N HIS A 154 5.40 -14.07 -24.39
CA HIS A 154 4.67 -13.92 -25.64
C HIS A 154 3.31 -13.23 -25.50
N LYS A 155 2.85 -13.04 -24.28
CA LYS A 155 1.62 -12.34 -23.93
C LYS A 155 1.94 -11.26 -22.90
N LYS A 156 1.13 -10.19 -22.86
CA LYS A 156 1.22 -9.20 -21.80
C LYS A 156 0.92 -9.82 -20.43
N CYS A 157 1.61 -9.35 -19.39
CA CYS A 157 1.21 -9.62 -18.01
C CYS A 157 0.09 -8.64 -17.62
N THR A 158 -0.91 -9.13 -16.88
CA THR A 158 -2.13 -8.39 -16.52
C THR A 158 -2.50 -8.61 -15.05
N ASP A 159 -3.63 -8.03 -14.64
CA ASP A 159 -4.24 -8.16 -13.32
C ASP A 159 -3.50 -7.45 -12.19
N GLY A 160 -2.37 -6.78 -12.49
CA GLY A 160 -1.71 -5.90 -11.55
C GLY A 160 -2.54 -4.64 -11.30
N ALA A 161 -2.78 -4.33 -10.04
CA ALA A 161 -3.51 -3.14 -9.62
C ALA A 161 -2.85 -2.50 -8.41
N ASP A 162 -2.82 -1.17 -8.41
CA ASP A 162 -2.34 -0.42 -7.26
C ASP A 162 -3.34 -0.49 -6.10
N GLU A 163 -2.86 -0.19 -4.91
CA GLU A 163 -3.72 -0.03 -3.76
C GLU A 163 -4.72 1.12 -3.99
N GLU A 164 -5.93 0.93 -3.51
CA GLU A 164 -6.99 1.93 -3.62
C GLU A 164 -6.57 3.25 -2.95
N THR A 165 -6.71 4.34 -3.69
CA THR A 165 -6.41 5.68 -3.17
C THR A 165 -7.38 6.11 -2.08
N ASP A 166 -6.97 7.07 -1.24
CA ASP A 166 -7.84 7.63 -0.20
C ASP A 166 -9.12 8.21 -0.79
N ASP A 167 -9.04 8.91 -1.91
CA ASP A 167 -10.21 9.48 -2.59
C ASP A 167 -11.21 8.41 -3.04
N ALA A 168 -10.71 7.30 -3.59
CA ALA A 168 -11.56 6.20 -4.05
C ALA A 168 -12.23 5.48 -2.86
N LEU A 169 -11.47 5.21 -1.80
CA LEU A 169 -11.97 4.62 -0.56
C LEU A 169 -13.01 5.52 0.10
N LEU A 170 -12.74 6.83 0.20
CA LEU A 170 -13.67 7.80 0.75
C LEU A 170 -14.98 7.84 -0.05
N ALA A 171 -14.90 7.84 -1.37
CA ALA A 171 -16.10 7.83 -2.22
C ALA A 171 -16.96 6.58 -1.96
N ARG A 172 -16.35 5.39 -1.85
CA ARG A 172 -17.05 4.14 -1.51
C ARG A 172 -17.65 4.17 -0.11
N LEU A 173 -16.90 4.69 0.88
CA LEU A 173 -17.39 4.84 2.24
C LEU A 173 -18.60 5.77 2.30
N LEU A 174 -18.51 6.95 1.71
CA LEU A 174 -19.62 7.90 1.68
C LEU A 174 -20.84 7.36 0.93
N PHE A 175 -20.61 6.63 -0.16
CA PHE A 175 -21.70 5.93 -0.85
C PHE A 175 -22.41 4.94 0.08
N ARG A 176 -21.63 4.10 0.80
CA ARG A 176 -22.17 3.11 1.74
C ARG A 176 -22.97 3.74 2.89
N VAL A 177 -22.45 4.84 3.46
CA VAL A 177 -23.07 5.53 4.60
C VAL A 177 -24.29 6.32 4.20
N ARG A 178 -24.22 7.04 3.06
CA ARG A 178 -25.32 7.92 2.60
C ARG A 178 -26.44 7.18 1.88
N GLN A 179 -26.18 5.97 1.40
CA GLN A 179 -27.17 5.12 0.73
C GLN A 179 -27.25 3.75 1.43
N PRO A 180 -27.80 3.70 2.64
CA PRO A 180 -27.92 2.44 3.36
C PRO A 180 -28.79 1.46 2.55
N ILE A 181 -28.30 0.25 2.41
CA ILE A 181 -28.99 -0.83 1.72
C ILE A 181 -30.15 -1.27 2.62
N THR A 182 -31.36 -0.85 2.25
CA THR A 182 -32.59 -1.34 2.89
C THR A 182 -33.31 -2.30 1.95
N SER A 183 -33.84 -3.38 2.51
CA SER A 183 -34.51 -4.40 1.71
C SER A 183 -35.61 -3.80 0.82
N GLY A 184 -35.54 -4.09 -0.48
CA GLY A 184 -36.54 -3.68 -1.46
C GLY A 184 -36.36 -2.31 -2.10
N ASN A 185 -35.23 -1.58 -1.86
CA ASN A 185 -34.94 -0.35 -2.57
C ASN A 185 -34.03 -0.58 -3.80
N ALA A 186 -33.96 0.40 -4.71
CA ALA A 186 -33.16 0.31 -5.95
C ALA A 186 -31.67 0.07 -5.70
N ASN A 187 -31.13 0.54 -4.57
CA ASN A 187 -29.73 0.34 -4.19
C ASN A 187 -29.44 -1.10 -3.79
N HIS A 188 -30.40 -1.78 -3.15
CA HIS A 188 -30.32 -3.20 -2.79
C HIS A 188 -30.20 -4.09 -4.04
N TYR A 189 -31.01 -3.83 -5.07
CA TYR A 189 -30.92 -4.59 -6.33
C TYR A 189 -29.61 -4.31 -7.09
N ARG A 190 -29.08 -3.10 -7.02
CA ARG A 190 -27.79 -2.75 -7.66
C ARG A 190 -26.62 -3.45 -6.98
N ASP A 191 -26.61 -3.53 -5.65
CA ASP A 191 -25.55 -4.20 -4.87
C ASP A 191 -25.53 -5.72 -5.12
N TRP A 192 -26.70 -6.30 -5.43
CA TRP A 192 -26.79 -7.71 -5.81
C TRP A 192 -26.34 -8.01 -7.24
N ALA A 193 -26.27 -6.99 -8.09
CA ALA A 193 -25.89 -7.13 -9.50
C ALA A 193 -24.38 -6.88 -9.76
N MET A 194 -23.61 -6.47 -8.76
CA MET A 194 -22.18 -6.25 -8.80
C MET A 194 -21.41 -7.40 -8.15
#